data_e3aaf04719561159098be2055f46fbb7
#
_entry.id   e3aaf04719561159098be2055f46fbb7
#
_cell.length_a   1.000
_cell.length_b   1.000
_cell.length_c   1.000
_cell.angle_alpha   90.00
_cell.angle_beta   90.00
_cell.angle_gamma   90.00
#
_symmetry.space_group_name_H-M   'P 1'
#
loop_
_entity.id
_entity.type
_entity.pdbx_description
1 polymer ?
#
loop_
_entity_poly.entity_id
_entity_poly.type
_entity_poly.pdbx_seq_one_letter_code
_entity_poly.pdbx_strand_id
1 'polypeptide(L)'
;GFGCANFGGIGSAPDLVGKGDSEKDSHHLLDAAFASGINYYDTAPTYGAGNSEKILGKWLSKKNIPRDKVIISSKISSRNSFFPWRRGLSRGHVINQIDESLKRLQLSYLDILYIHSPDPKTPLEVTLGALNDAVVQGKVRKLGISNVDTDYLKHTLKVSRTNAFHEIEVVQNSYNFLAHSDDKELIPFCRANQILYVGYGPLS
;
A
#
# COMPACT_ATOMS: atom_id res chain seq x y z
N GLY A 1 -4.59 5.10 -11.57
CA GLY A 1 -4.96 4.29 -10.40
C GLY A 1 -6.15 4.84 -9.66
N PHE A 2 -6.79 4.02 -8.87
CA PHE A 2 -7.95 4.37 -8.06
C PHE A 2 -7.64 4.13 -6.57
N GLY A 3 -7.77 5.19 -5.74
CA GLY A 3 -7.54 5.11 -4.31
C GLY A 3 -8.83 4.78 -3.55
N CYS A 4 -8.77 3.76 -2.69
CA CYS A 4 -9.92 3.27 -1.92
C CYS A 4 -9.95 3.82 -0.47
N ALA A 5 -9.31 4.96 -0.21
CA ALA A 5 -9.16 5.50 1.15
C ALA A 5 -10.48 5.88 1.83
N ASN A 6 -11.55 6.14 1.06
CA ASN A 6 -12.85 6.52 1.60
C ASN A 6 -13.85 5.36 1.74
N PHE A 7 -13.45 4.14 1.42
CA PHE A 7 -14.35 2.98 1.49
C PHE A 7 -14.56 2.51 2.94
N GLY A 8 -15.78 2.59 3.43
CA GLY A 8 -16.15 2.18 4.79
C GLY A 8 -15.55 3.03 5.91
N GLY A 9 -14.99 4.18 5.58
CA GLY A 9 -14.39 5.16 6.49
C GLY A 9 -13.66 6.22 5.70
N ILE A 10 -13.17 7.28 6.33
CA ILE A 10 -12.38 8.32 5.67
C ILE A 10 -10.92 8.19 6.09
N GLY A 11 -10.09 7.74 5.15
CA GLY A 11 -8.67 7.52 5.37
C GLY A 11 -8.38 6.57 6.55
N SER A 12 -7.36 6.91 7.32
CA SER A 12 -6.91 6.14 8.49
C SER A 12 -7.40 6.71 9.83
N ALA A 13 -8.37 7.62 9.83
CA ALA A 13 -8.88 8.27 11.04
C ALA A 13 -9.89 7.36 11.78
N PRO A 14 -9.63 6.99 13.05
CA PRO A 14 -10.47 6.06 13.80
C PRO A 14 -11.90 6.55 14.02
N ASP A 15 -12.06 7.83 14.25
CA ASP A 15 -13.34 8.52 14.49
C ASP A 15 -14.18 8.72 13.23
N LEU A 16 -13.58 8.46 12.06
CA LEU A 16 -14.24 8.53 10.76
C LEU A 16 -14.55 7.14 10.15
N VAL A 17 -14.39 6.07 10.92
CA VAL A 17 -14.82 4.73 10.50
C VAL A 17 -16.34 4.71 10.35
N GLY A 18 -16.82 4.19 9.22
CA GLY A 18 -18.25 4.17 8.88
C GLY A 18 -18.80 5.49 8.30
N LYS A 19 -17.99 6.56 8.24
CA LYS A 19 -18.40 7.86 7.68
C LYS A 19 -17.99 8.07 6.22
N GLY A 20 -17.27 7.12 5.62
CA GLY A 20 -16.93 7.12 4.20
C GLY A 20 -18.03 6.51 3.34
N ASP A 21 -17.64 6.16 2.11
CA ASP A 21 -18.55 5.54 1.15
C ASP A 21 -19.07 4.19 1.67
N SER A 22 -20.37 3.95 1.50
CA SER A 22 -20.96 2.65 1.81
C SER A 22 -20.41 1.55 0.89
N GLU A 23 -20.57 0.28 1.25
CA GLU A 23 -20.18 -0.85 0.37
C GLU A 23 -20.86 -0.75 -0.99
N LYS A 24 -22.14 -0.34 -1.03
CA LYS A 24 -22.90 -0.16 -2.28
C LYS A 24 -22.31 0.94 -3.15
N ASP A 25 -22.06 2.10 -2.59
CA ASP A 25 -21.52 3.25 -3.33
C ASP A 25 -20.09 2.98 -3.78
N SER A 26 -19.27 2.37 -2.92
CA SER A 26 -17.91 1.92 -3.26
C SER A 26 -17.91 0.96 -4.44
N HIS A 27 -18.84 -0.01 -4.50
CA HIS A 27 -18.95 -0.92 -5.62
C HIS A 27 -19.37 -0.21 -6.92
N HIS A 28 -20.27 0.79 -6.86
CA HIS A 28 -20.61 1.61 -8.03
C HIS A 28 -19.40 2.39 -8.55
N LEU A 29 -18.58 2.98 -7.64
CA LEU A 29 -17.36 3.68 -8.02
C LEU A 29 -16.33 2.74 -8.65
N LEU A 30 -16.15 1.55 -8.08
CA LEU A 30 -15.25 0.53 -8.62
C LEU A 30 -15.71 0.04 -10.01
N ASP A 31 -17.01 -0.16 -10.21
CA ASP A 31 -17.59 -0.53 -11.51
C ASP A 31 -17.30 0.55 -12.56
N ALA A 32 -17.53 1.83 -12.22
CA ALA A 32 -17.26 2.94 -13.12
C ALA A 32 -15.76 3.07 -13.44
N ALA A 33 -14.91 2.93 -12.44
CA ALA A 33 -13.46 2.97 -12.61
C ALA A 33 -12.97 1.84 -13.54
N PHE A 34 -13.43 0.61 -13.30
CA PHE A 34 -13.07 -0.55 -14.12
C PHE A 34 -13.55 -0.41 -15.56
N ALA A 35 -14.81 0.04 -15.76
CA ALA A 35 -15.37 0.31 -17.10
C ALA A 35 -14.61 1.40 -17.85
N SER A 36 -13.99 2.34 -17.12
CA SER A 36 -13.12 3.40 -17.69
C SER A 36 -11.67 2.93 -17.93
N GLY A 37 -11.37 1.64 -17.80
CA GLY A 37 -10.04 1.08 -18.07
C GLY A 37 -9.06 1.23 -16.89
N ILE A 38 -9.50 1.70 -15.71
CA ILE A 38 -8.64 1.73 -14.52
C ILE A 38 -8.48 0.30 -14.00
N ASN A 39 -7.25 -0.15 -13.90
CA ASN A 39 -6.90 -1.49 -13.45
C ASN A 39 -6.02 -1.54 -12.20
N TYR A 40 -5.58 -0.41 -11.66
CA TYR A 40 -4.79 -0.31 -10.43
C TYR A 40 -5.65 0.23 -9.29
N TYR A 41 -5.79 -0.54 -8.22
CA TYR A 41 -6.59 -0.22 -7.03
C TYR A 41 -5.69 -0.25 -5.78
N ASP A 42 -5.67 0.89 -5.06
CA ASP A 42 -4.83 1.08 -3.89
C ASP A 42 -5.65 1.17 -2.61
N THR A 43 -5.35 0.30 -1.65
CA THR A 43 -5.99 0.26 -0.34
C THR A 43 -4.96 0.18 0.80
N ALA A 44 -5.43 0.05 2.03
CA ALA A 44 -4.60 -0.16 3.22
C ALA A 44 -5.42 -0.77 4.38
N PRO A 45 -4.79 -1.51 5.29
CA PRO A 45 -5.46 -2.04 6.49
C PRO A 45 -5.95 -0.95 7.44
N THR A 46 -5.37 0.25 7.37
CA THR A 46 -5.80 1.40 8.17
C THR A 46 -7.01 2.14 7.58
N TYR A 47 -7.34 1.93 6.30
CA TYR A 47 -8.48 2.61 5.67
C TYR A 47 -9.79 2.01 6.15
N GLY A 48 -10.59 2.85 6.82
CA GLY A 48 -11.85 2.43 7.43
C GLY A 48 -11.71 1.22 8.37
N ALA A 49 -10.56 1.07 9.06
CA ALA A 49 -10.26 -0.09 9.93
C ALA A 49 -10.29 -1.45 9.19
N GLY A 50 -9.81 -1.49 7.96
CA GLY A 50 -9.80 -2.66 7.12
C GLY A 50 -11.09 -2.88 6.33
N ASN A 51 -12.09 -2.01 6.46
CA ASN A 51 -13.31 -2.09 5.65
C ASN A 51 -13.03 -1.85 4.17
N SER A 52 -12.09 -0.95 3.85
CA SER A 52 -11.67 -0.72 2.46
C SER A 52 -11.19 -2.00 1.78
N GLU A 53 -10.34 -2.78 2.42
CA GLU A 53 -9.86 -4.06 1.89
C GLU A 53 -10.99 -5.08 1.75
N LYS A 54 -11.92 -5.15 2.74
CA LYS A 54 -13.08 -6.05 2.67
C LYS A 54 -14.02 -5.70 1.52
N ILE A 55 -14.31 -4.42 1.33
CA ILE A 55 -15.18 -3.93 0.24
C ILE A 55 -14.57 -4.24 -1.11
N LEU A 56 -13.27 -3.93 -1.30
CA LEU A 56 -12.57 -4.24 -2.54
C LEU A 56 -12.53 -5.75 -2.83
N GLY A 57 -12.22 -6.58 -1.82
CA GLY A 57 -12.19 -8.03 -1.96
C GLY A 57 -13.55 -8.62 -2.34
N LYS A 58 -14.63 -8.16 -1.70
CA LYS A 58 -16.01 -8.57 -2.06
C LYS A 58 -16.37 -8.16 -3.48
N TRP A 59 -15.97 -6.96 -3.92
CA TRP A 59 -16.23 -6.50 -5.29
C TRP A 59 -15.52 -7.38 -6.32
N LEU A 60 -14.23 -7.67 -6.13
CA LEU A 60 -13.45 -8.55 -7.01
C LEU A 60 -14.09 -9.93 -7.13
N SER A 61 -14.46 -10.53 -6.01
CA SER A 61 -15.10 -11.84 -5.95
C SER A 61 -16.48 -11.84 -6.62
N LYS A 62 -17.35 -10.85 -6.31
CA LYS A 62 -18.71 -10.75 -6.84
C LYS A 62 -18.73 -10.54 -8.35
N LYS A 63 -17.79 -9.76 -8.88
CA LYS A 63 -17.68 -9.49 -10.32
C LYS A 63 -16.93 -10.55 -11.08
N ASN A 64 -16.34 -11.52 -10.39
CA ASN A 64 -15.53 -12.59 -10.99
C ASN A 64 -14.47 -12.04 -11.96
N ILE A 65 -13.82 -10.93 -11.54
CA ILE A 65 -12.79 -10.28 -12.35
C ILE A 65 -11.54 -11.16 -12.38
N PRO A 66 -11.02 -11.51 -13.58
CA PRO A 66 -9.79 -12.27 -13.67
C PRO A 66 -8.65 -11.57 -12.94
N ARG A 67 -7.92 -12.28 -12.08
CA ARG A 67 -6.93 -11.70 -11.18
C ARG A 67 -5.78 -11.00 -11.89
N ASP A 68 -5.46 -11.43 -13.11
CA ASP A 68 -4.43 -10.86 -14.00
C ASP A 68 -4.87 -9.54 -14.68
N LYS A 69 -6.14 -9.18 -14.59
CA LYS A 69 -6.68 -7.94 -15.16
C LYS A 69 -6.58 -6.74 -14.24
N VAL A 70 -6.22 -6.96 -12.98
CA VAL A 70 -6.14 -5.90 -11.96
C VAL A 70 -4.83 -5.95 -11.19
N ILE A 71 -4.35 -4.78 -10.80
CA ILE A 71 -3.21 -4.56 -9.93
C ILE A 71 -3.78 -4.11 -8.58
N ILE A 72 -3.54 -4.89 -7.53
CA ILE A 72 -4.02 -4.60 -6.18
C ILE A 72 -2.83 -4.30 -5.29
N SER A 73 -2.85 -3.11 -4.69
CA SER A 73 -1.88 -2.75 -3.66
C SER A 73 -2.53 -2.63 -2.29
N SER A 74 -1.77 -2.99 -1.27
CA SER A 74 -2.08 -2.69 0.13
C SER A 74 -0.81 -2.24 0.84
N LYS A 75 -0.90 -1.98 2.14
CA LYS A 75 0.19 -1.38 2.89
C LYS A 75 0.39 -2.11 4.22
N ILE A 76 1.62 -2.05 4.75
CA ILE A 76 1.91 -2.34 6.16
C ILE A 76 2.15 -1.03 6.89
N SER A 77 1.68 -0.91 8.12
CA SER A 77 1.80 0.31 8.91
C SER A 77 2.42 0.04 10.28
N SER A 78 3.37 0.90 10.67
CA SER A 78 3.93 0.93 12.02
C SER A 78 2.92 1.46 13.05
N ARG A 79 1.93 2.21 12.58
CA ARG A 79 0.86 2.78 13.39
C ARG A 79 -0.45 2.08 13.07
N ASN A 80 -0.84 1.12 13.90
CA ASN A 80 -2.22 0.66 13.88
C ASN A 80 -2.97 1.41 14.99
N SER A 81 -3.69 2.47 14.61
CA SER A 81 -4.45 3.30 15.54
C SER A 81 -5.56 2.54 16.25
N PHE A 82 -6.04 1.44 15.67
CA PHE A 82 -7.09 0.59 16.24
C PHE A 82 -6.55 -0.41 17.27
N PHE A 83 -5.24 -0.74 17.19
CA PHE A 83 -4.59 -1.67 18.10
C PHE A 83 -3.26 -1.11 18.57
N PRO A 84 -3.25 -0.25 19.62
CA PRO A 84 -2.04 0.45 20.08
C PRO A 84 -0.88 -0.48 20.47
N TRP A 85 -1.16 -1.74 20.81
CA TRP A 85 -0.17 -2.77 21.13
C TRP A 85 0.43 -3.47 19.90
N ARG A 86 -0.19 -3.29 18.70
CA ARG A 86 0.34 -3.79 17.42
C ARG A 86 1.06 -2.65 16.70
N ARG A 87 2.20 -2.24 17.24
CA ARG A 87 3.00 -1.13 16.71
C ARG A 87 4.34 -1.62 16.17
N GLY A 88 4.91 -0.85 15.25
CA GLY A 88 6.20 -1.12 14.65
C GLY A 88 6.10 -2.05 13.44
N LEU A 89 7.25 -2.23 12.78
CA LEU A 89 7.39 -3.09 11.60
C LEU A 89 8.29 -4.31 11.90
N SER A 90 8.17 -4.85 13.12
CA SER A 90 8.82 -6.10 13.48
C SER A 90 8.39 -7.26 12.58
N ARG A 91 9.26 -8.24 12.39
CA ARG A 91 9.02 -9.39 11.50
C ARG A 91 7.64 -10.04 11.71
N GLY A 92 7.30 -10.40 12.95
CA GLY A 92 6.02 -11.05 13.24
C GLY A 92 4.82 -10.16 12.94
N HIS A 93 4.94 -8.84 13.18
CA HIS A 93 3.87 -7.91 12.90
C HIS A 93 3.68 -7.69 11.38
N VAL A 94 4.76 -7.59 10.62
CA VAL A 94 4.72 -7.50 9.14
C VAL A 94 4.03 -8.71 8.54
N ILE A 95 4.46 -9.93 8.91
CA ILE A 95 3.87 -11.17 8.39
C ILE A 95 2.38 -11.23 8.71
N ASN A 96 2.00 -10.95 9.97
CA ASN A 96 0.59 -10.95 10.37
C ASN A 96 -0.25 -9.92 9.60
N GLN A 97 0.27 -8.71 9.37
CA GLN A 97 -0.46 -7.70 8.59
C GLN A 97 -0.70 -8.15 7.14
N ILE A 98 0.30 -8.79 6.51
CA ILE A 98 0.17 -9.33 5.15
C ILE A 98 -0.93 -10.39 5.10
N ASP A 99 -0.89 -11.37 6.01
CA ASP A 99 -1.87 -12.45 6.04
C ASP A 99 -3.29 -11.95 6.32
N GLU A 100 -3.44 -11.00 7.23
CA GLU A 100 -4.72 -10.34 7.52
C GLU A 100 -5.24 -9.52 6.33
N SER A 101 -4.37 -8.82 5.59
CA SER A 101 -4.76 -8.08 4.39
C SER A 101 -5.21 -9.01 3.28
N LEU A 102 -4.46 -10.08 3.01
CA LEU A 102 -4.83 -11.11 2.02
C LEU A 102 -6.19 -11.75 2.35
N LYS A 103 -6.42 -12.05 3.64
CA LYS A 103 -7.71 -12.57 4.12
C LYS A 103 -8.87 -11.60 3.88
N ARG A 104 -8.70 -10.30 4.21
CA ARG A 104 -9.75 -9.28 3.99
C ARG A 104 -10.02 -9.06 2.51
N LEU A 105 -8.98 -9.06 1.68
CA LEU A 105 -9.07 -8.92 0.23
C LEU A 105 -9.56 -10.19 -0.49
N GLN A 106 -9.57 -11.34 0.19
CA GLN A 106 -9.88 -12.65 -0.39
C GLN A 106 -8.95 -13.01 -1.55
N LEU A 107 -7.66 -12.68 -1.41
CA LEU A 107 -6.63 -12.88 -2.42
C LEU A 107 -5.52 -13.78 -1.91
N SER A 108 -4.85 -14.49 -2.82
CA SER A 108 -3.66 -15.28 -2.52
C SER A 108 -2.36 -14.46 -2.57
N TYR A 109 -2.36 -13.32 -3.27
CA TYR A 109 -1.20 -12.42 -3.37
C TYR A 109 -1.61 -10.96 -3.61
N LEU A 110 -0.72 -10.05 -3.24
CA LEU A 110 -0.75 -8.63 -3.61
C LEU A 110 0.21 -8.38 -4.77
N ASP A 111 -0.16 -7.48 -5.69
CA ASP A 111 0.77 -7.05 -6.75
C ASP A 111 1.82 -6.10 -6.19
N ILE A 112 1.41 -5.20 -5.28
CA ILE A 112 2.32 -4.26 -4.63
C ILE A 112 1.99 -4.21 -3.14
N LEU A 113 3.01 -4.30 -2.29
CA LEU A 113 2.90 -4.05 -0.86
C LEU A 113 3.80 -2.88 -0.48
N TYR A 114 3.20 -1.84 0.09
CA TYR A 114 3.93 -0.66 0.55
C TYR A 114 4.26 -0.71 2.04
N ILE A 115 5.44 -0.26 2.40
CA ILE A 115 5.66 0.32 3.73
C ILE A 115 4.93 1.66 3.72
N HIS A 116 3.86 1.80 4.52
CA HIS A 116 2.98 2.98 4.51
C HIS A 116 3.69 4.27 4.94
N SER A 117 4.63 4.14 5.87
CA SER A 117 5.54 5.19 6.30
C SER A 117 6.74 4.59 7.03
N PRO A 118 7.88 5.28 7.08
CA PRO A 118 9.03 4.86 7.86
C PRO A 118 8.71 4.54 9.32
N ASP A 119 9.39 3.53 9.86
CA ASP A 119 9.35 3.21 11.29
C ASP A 119 10.74 3.37 11.89
N PRO A 120 11.01 4.48 12.61
CA PRO A 120 12.33 4.72 13.18
C PRO A 120 12.65 3.82 14.39
N LYS A 121 11.69 3.02 14.87
CA LYS A 121 11.86 2.16 16.05
C LYS A 121 12.26 0.72 15.72
N THR A 122 12.00 0.28 14.49
CA THR A 122 12.38 -1.06 14.04
C THR A 122 13.57 -0.95 13.08
N PRO A 123 14.66 -1.71 13.31
CA PRO A 123 15.76 -1.77 12.34
C PRO A 123 15.24 -2.12 10.94
N LEU A 124 15.68 -1.39 9.95
CA LEU A 124 15.16 -1.51 8.57
C LEU A 124 15.39 -2.90 7.99
N GLU A 125 16.51 -3.54 8.35
CA GLU A 125 16.85 -4.91 7.95
C GLU A 125 15.81 -5.93 8.40
N VAL A 126 15.24 -5.74 9.59
CA VAL A 126 14.19 -6.63 10.13
C VAL A 126 12.91 -6.52 9.30
N THR A 127 12.53 -5.28 8.96
CA THR A 127 11.35 -5.03 8.13
C THR A 127 11.54 -5.56 6.71
N LEU A 128 12.67 -5.23 6.08
CA LEU A 128 12.97 -5.65 4.71
C LEU A 128 13.14 -7.17 4.60
N GLY A 129 13.74 -7.82 5.62
CA GLY A 129 13.84 -9.27 5.66
C GLY A 129 12.47 -9.95 5.72
N ALA A 130 11.51 -9.41 6.49
CA ALA A 130 10.14 -9.92 6.53
C ALA A 130 9.39 -9.72 5.20
N LEU A 131 9.61 -8.58 4.53
CA LEU A 131 9.05 -8.30 3.21
C LEU A 131 9.65 -9.21 2.14
N ASN A 132 10.97 -9.44 2.19
CA ASN A 132 11.66 -10.38 1.30
C ASN A 132 11.06 -11.79 1.41
N ASP A 133 10.80 -12.27 2.63
CA ASP A 133 10.14 -13.58 2.79
C ASP A 133 8.76 -13.62 2.16
N ALA A 134 7.99 -12.53 2.26
CA ALA A 134 6.66 -12.47 1.65
C ALA A 134 6.73 -12.52 0.11
N VAL A 135 7.77 -11.93 -0.48
CA VAL A 135 8.03 -12.06 -1.94
C VAL A 135 8.43 -13.48 -2.30
N VAL A 136 9.39 -14.07 -1.57
CA VAL A 136 9.85 -15.46 -1.80
C VAL A 136 8.69 -16.47 -1.64
N GLN A 137 7.76 -16.22 -0.70
CA GLN A 137 6.55 -17.03 -0.52
C GLN A 137 5.47 -16.79 -1.59
N GLY A 138 5.67 -15.86 -2.51
CA GLY A 138 4.70 -15.51 -3.54
C GLY A 138 3.46 -14.75 -3.04
N LYS A 139 3.45 -14.28 -1.79
CA LYS A 139 2.38 -13.47 -1.22
C LYS A 139 2.38 -12.02 -1.71
N VAL A 140 3.53 -11.54 -2.17
CA VAL A 140 3.75 -10.18 -2.68
C VAL A 140 4.58 -10.26 -3.95
N ARG A 141 4.22 -9.52 -4.99
CA ARG A 141 4.97 -9.48 -6.25
C ARG A 141 6.02 -8.39 -6.28
N LYS A 142 5.68 -7.19 -5.80
CA LYS A 142 6.55 -6.01 -5.80
C LYS A 142 6.51 -5.30 -4.46
N LEU A 143 7.66 -4.77 -4.04
CA LEU A 143 7.78 -3.98 -2.83
C LEU A 143 7.70 -2.49 -3.17
N GLY A 144 6.96 -1.76 -2.34
CA GLY A 144 6.86 -0.32 -2.40
C GLY A 144 7.15 0.34 -1.06
N ILE A 145 7.36 1.65 -1.10
CA ILE A 145 7.50 2.47 0.09
C ILE A 145 6.78 3.80 -0.11
N SER A 146 6.21 4.35 0.95
CA SER A 146 5.42 5.57 0.90
C SER A 146 5.87 6.57 1.96
N ASN A 147 5.69 7.85 1.66
CA ASN A 147 6.02 8.96 2.56
C ASN A 147 7.50 9.02 2.94
N VAL A 148 8.36 8.99 1.95
CA VAL A 148 9.83 8.99 2.10
C VAL A 148 10.46 10.12 1.29
N ASP A 149 11.62 10.56 1.74
CA ASP A 149 12.52 11.38 0.96
C ASP A 149 13.55 10.53 0.19
N THR A 150 14.38 11.21 -0.60
CA THR A 150 15.41 10.58 -1.43
C THR A 150 16.47 9.86 -0.60
N ASP A 151 16.84 10.42 0.55
CA ASP A 151 17.90 9.83 1.38
C ASP A 151 17.43 8.56 2.09
N TYR A 152 16.20 8.54 2.57
CA TYR A 152 15.61 7.33 3.13
C TYR A 152 15.46 6.23 2.07
N LEU A 153 15.05 6.56 0.85
CA LEU A 153 14.99 5.61 -0.25
C LEU A 153 16.37 5.04 -0.60
N LYS A 154 17.40 5.90 -0.73
CA LYS A 154 18.79 5.47 -0.95
C LYS A 154 19.26 4.51 0.14
N HIS A 155 18.98 4.85 1.39
CA HIS A 155 19.34 3.99 2.54
C HIS A 155 18.61 2.64 2.46
N THR A 156 17.31 2.64 2.15
CA THR A 156 16.52 1.43 2.00
C THR A 156 17.08 0.50 0.91
N LEU A 157 17.41 1.05 -0.27
CA LEU A 157 18.03 0.29 -1.35
C LEU A 157 19.40 -0.27 -0.97
N LYS A 158 20.22 0.52 -0.27
CA LYS A 158 21.52 0.05 0.22
C LYS A 158 21.36 -1.14 1.17
N VAL A 159 20.44 -1.08 2.12
CA VAL A 159 20.16 -2.19 3.05
C VAL A 159 19.68 -3.42 2.30
N SER A 160 18.76 -3.27 1.34
CA SER A 160 18.30 -4.40 0.51
C SER A 160 19.46 -5.07 -0.22
N ARG A 161 20.32 -4.30 -0.91
CA ARG A 161 21.47 -4.82 -1.65
C ARG A 161 22.48 -5.51 -0.76
N THR A 162 22.80 -4.92 0.39
CA THR A 162 23.77 -5.49 1.34
C THR A 162 23.33 -6.85 1.87
N ASN A 163 22.02 -7.07 2.01
CA ASN A 163 21.45 -8.31 2.54
C ASN A 163 20.90 -9.25 1.45
N ALA A 164 21.10 -8.94 0.17
CA ALA A 164 20.52 -9.67 -0.96
C ALA A 164 18.98 -9.85 -0.87
N PHE A 165 18.29 -8.84 -0.38
CA PHE A 165 16.83 -8.78 -0.33
C PHE A 165 16.27 -8.20 -1.64
N HIS A 166 15.00 -8.48 -1.93
CA HIS A 166 14.26 -7.78 -2.97
C HIS A 166 14.24 -6.27 -2.71
N GLU A 167 14.49 -5.49 -3.74
CA GLU A 167 14.54 -4.03 -3.65
C GLU A 167 13.15 -3.41 -3.74
N ILE A 168 13.07 -2.14 -3.32
CA ILE A 168 11.88 -1.31 -3.56
C ILE A 168 11.80 -0.99 -5.05
N GLU A 169 10.65 -1.28 -5.64
CA GLU A 169 10.36 -1.02 -7.06
C GLU A 169 9.35 0.12 -7.25
N VAL A 170 8.63 0.53 -6.19
CA VAL A 170 7.59 1.55 -6.27
C VAL A 170 7.68 2.52 -5.09
N VAL A 171 7.59 3.81 -5.37
CA VAL A 171 7.47 4.87 -4.35
C VAL A 171 6.09 5.51 -4.48
N GLN A 172 5.42 5.75 -3.34
CA GLN A 172 4.11 6.41 -3.31
C GLN A 172 4.15 7.60 -2.34
N ASN A 173 4.12 8.83 -2.84
CA ASN A 173 4.12 10.05 -2.03
C ASN A 173 2.93 10.96 -2.38
N SER A 174 2.66 11.93 -1.48
CA SER A 174 1.73 13.01 -1.79
C SER A 174 2.27 13.83 -2.95
N TYR A 175 1.47 13.97 -3.99
CA TYR A 175 1.85 14.73 -5.17
C TYR A 175 0.63 15.38 -5.81
N ASN A 176 0.61 16.70 -5.82
CA ASN A 176 -0.44 17.49 -6.42
C ASN A 176 0.09 18.88 -6.78
N PHE A 177 -0.78 19.74 -7.30
CA PHE A 177 -0.40 21.08 -7.75
C PHE A 177 0.24 21.96 -6.67
N LEU A 178 -0.09 21.75 -5.38
CA LEU A 178 0.45 22.50 -4.25
C LEU A 178 1.61 21.77 -3.52
N ALA A 179 1.70 20.44 -3.67
CA ALA A 179 2.70 19.59 -3.03
C ALA A 179 3.46 18.79 -4.08
N HIS A 180 4.53 19.38 -4.62
CA HIS A 180 5.34 18.79 -5.70
C HIS A 180 6.85 18.92 -5.44
N SER A 181 7.27 18.97 -4.18
CA SER A 181 8.69 19.05 -3.79
C SER A 181 9.54 17.89 -4.32
N ASP A 182 8.91 16.73 -4.54
CA ASP A 182 9.58 15.52 -5.04
C ASP A 182 10.11 15.66 -6.48
N ASP A 183 9.66 16.69 -7.23
CA ASP A 183 10.18 17.03 -8.56
C ASP A 183 11.68 17.29 -8.56
N LYS A 184 12.21 17.81 -7.45
CA LYS A 184 13.60 18.26 -7.36
C LYS A 184 14.60 17.11 -7.29
N GLU A 185 14.29 16.08 -6.52
CA GLU A 185 15.24 15.01 -6.22
C GLU A 185 14.64 13.60 -6.33
N LEU A 186 13.51 13.35 -5.66
CA LEU A 186 12.97 11.99 -5.51
C LEU A 186 12.49 11.42 -6.85
N ILE A 187 11.73 12.18 -7.63
CA ILE A 187 11.24 11.73 -8.94
C ILE A 187 12.40 11.50 -9.93
N PRO A 188 13.38 12.42 -10.07
CA PRO A 188 14.58 12.17 -10.87
C PRO A 188 15.36 10.94 -10.41
N PHE A 189 15.53 10.75 -9.08
CA PHE A 189 16.19 9.57 -8.52
C PHE A 189 15.43 8.28 -8.85
N CYS A 190 14.11 8.24 -8.65
CA CYS A 190 13.27 7.09 -8.99
C CYS A 190 13.41 6.74 -10.48
N ARG A 191 13.34 7.74 -11.36
CA ARG A 191 13.47 7.55 -12.81
C ARG A 191 14.83 6.98 -13.19
N ALA A 192 15.92 7.49 -12.61
CA ALA A 192 17.28 7.02 -12.87
C ALA A 192 17.52 5.58 -12.38
N ASN A 193 16.76 5.12 -11.38
CA ASN A 193 16.88 3.77 -10.82
C ASN A 193 15.74 2.83 -11.24
N GLN A 194 14.92 3.19 -12.25
CA GLN A 194 13.80 2.39 -12.76
C GLN A 194 12.74 2.07 -11.69
N ILE A 195 12.58 2.94 -10.69
CA ILE A 195 11.57 2.84 -9.65
C ILE A 195 10.33 3.61 -10.10
N LEU A 196 9.17 2.98 -10.06
CA LEU A 196 7.90 3.63 -10.39
C LEU A 196 7.52 4.64 -9.30
N TYR A 197 7.23 5.87 -9.69
CA TYR A 197 6.68 6.88 -8.77
C TYR A 197 5.15 6.98 -8.95
N VAL A 198 4.42 6.92 -7.85
CA VAL A 198 2.95 7.01 -7.78
C VAL A 198 2.57 8.19 -6.88
N GLY A 199 1.90 9.20 -7.44
CA GLY A 199 1.36 10.31 -6.66
C GLY A 199 0.00 9.95 -6.03
N TYR A 200 -0.19 10.25 -4.74
CA TYR A 200 -1.51 10.22 -4.12
C TYR A 200 -2.01 11.62 -3.77
N GLY A 201 -3.31 11.78 -3.55
CA GLY A 201 -3.92 13.07 -3.20
C GLY A 201 -3.86 14.12 -4.34
N PRO A 202 -4.19 13.78 -5.58
CA PRO A 202 -4.05 14.72 -6.71
C PRO A 202 -5.02 15.90 -6.62
N LEU A 203 -6.06 15.80 -5.80
CA LEU A 203 -7.10 16.83 -5.63
C LEU A 203 -7.14 17.42 -4.21
N SER A 204 -6.18 17.09 -3.34
CA SER A 204 -6.12 17.58 -1.94
C SER A 204 -5.22 18.80 -1.79
#